data_7288bc4f404843327c4d8012f2d7ca36
#
_entry.id   7288bc4f404843327c4d8012f2d7ca36
#
_cell.length_a   1.000
_cell.length_b   1.000
_cell.length_c   1.000
_cell.angle_alpha   90.00
_cell.angle_beta   90.00
_cell.angle_gamma   90.00
#
_symmetry.space_group_name_H-M   'P 1'
#
loop_
_entity.id
_entity.type
_entity.pdbx_description
1 polymer ?
#
loop_
_entity_poly.entity_id
_entity_poly.type
_entity_poly.pdbx_seq_one_letter_code
_entity_poly.pdbx_strand_id
1 'polypeptide(L)'
;MAGDLIDASRNVRGERASRVGECVDGLDRGDGAQAHLAVAAVERHAHRQHRTRGDRRRRHLPGGQVRQLDPGGDEVAQEVLLAVARRTPGFTGADLANVLNEAALLTARIGGNVITADALEEATDRVIGGPRRSSKVISEHEKKVTAYHEGGHTLSAWALKDIERVYKVTILARGRTGGHAMTSQEDDKGMYTRDELFSRLVFAMGGRAAEELVFGAPTTGASSDIENATKIARSMLTEYGFSPELGTVKYGKEQGDPFSQMGGGGSIEYSDEVASKIDEQMRYLLERAHEQAYDILRNNRYYLDKLAEALLEKETLRRPDLERIFDGIEPREAFDVFPGED
;
A
#
# COMPACT_ATOMS: atom_id res chain seq x y z
N MET A 1 -52.74 12.87 17.56
CA MET A 1 -51.62 13.60 16.90
C MET A 1 -50.23 13.15 17.28
N ALA A 2 -50.02 12.18 18.15
CA ALA A 2 -48.68 11.65 18.48
C ALA A 2 -48.34 10.31 17.76
N GLY A 3 -49.31 9.67 17.13
CA GLY A 3 -49.14 8.40 16.42
C GLY A 3 -48.53 8.55 15.01
N ASP A 4 -48.88 9.61 14.31
CA ASP A 4 -48.48 9.79 12.91
C ASP A 4 -47.01 10.20 12.70
N LEU A 5 -46.35 10.76 13.75
CA LEU A 5 -44.93 11.12 13.72
C LEU A 5 -43.97 9.93 13.93
N ILE A 6 -44.47 8.85 14.53
CA ILE A 6 -43.66 7.64 14.77
C ILE A 6 -43.65 6.75 13.53
N ASP A 7 -44.75 6.72 12.75
CA ASP A 7 -44.85 5.94 11.52
C ASP A 7 -44.03 6.57 10.37
N ALA A 8 -44.01 7.91 10.26
CA ALA A 8 -43.20 8.62 9.30
C ALA A 8 -41.70 8.40 9.51
N SER A 9 -41.23 8.28 10.79
CA SER A 9 -39.82 8.01 11.10
C SER A 9 -39.40 6.58 10.84
N ARG A 10 -40.30 5.61 10.89
CA ARG A 10 -40.06 4.19 10.54
C ARG A 10 -39.96 3.97 9.05
N ASN A 11 -40.83 4.63 8.27
CA ASN A 11 -40.81 4.52 6.80
C ASN A 11 -39.55 5.12 6.20
N VAL A 12 -39.08 6.26 6.70
CA VAL A 12 -37.82 6.89 6.24
C VAL A 12 -36.59 6.03 6.58
N ARG A 13 -36.62 5.26 7.70
CA ARG A 13 -35.52 4.32 8.03
C ARG A 13 -35.55 3.04 7.18
N GLY A 14 -36.74 2.55 6.81
CA GLY A 14 -36.90 1.39 5.93
C GLY A 14 -36.43 1.67 4.50
N GLU A 15 -36.83 2.81 3.94
CA GLU A 15 -36.41 3.22 2.59
C GLU A 15 -34.92 3.55 2.48
N ARG A 16 -34.29 4.10 3.54
CA ARG A 16 -32.82 4.33 3.55
C ARG A 16 -32.03 3.03 3.64
N ALA A 17 -32.50 2.06 4.41
CA ALA A 17 -31.85 0.74 4.48
C ALA A 17 -31.98 -0.05 3.17
N SER A 18 -33.10 0.09 2.45
CA SER A 18 -33.34 -0.53 1.15
C SER A 18 -32.48 0.11 0.03
N ARG A 19 -32.35 1.43 0.00
CA ARG A 19 -31.51 2.12 -1.00
C ARG A 19 -30.02 1.90 -0.81
N VAL A 20 -29.55 1.74 0.42
CA VAL A 20 -28.15 1.34 0.70
C VAL A 20 -27.91 -0.10 0.23
N GLY A 21 -28.91 -1.00 0.37
CA GLY A 21 -28.85 -2.38 -0.14
C GLY A 21 -28.80 -2.44 -1.68
N GLU A 22 -29.57 -1.61 -2.37
CA GLU A 22 -29.63 -1.59 -3.84
C GLU A 22 -28.35 -0.99 -4.51
N CYS A 23 -27.67 -0.04 -3.85
CA CYS A 23 -26.37 0.46 -4.32
C CYS A 23 -25.23 -0.56 -4.15
N VAL A 24 -25.40 -1.55 -3.26
CA VAL A 24 -24.39 -2.55 -2.93
C VAL A 24 -24.40 -3.74 -3.88
N ASP A 25 -25.57 -4.07 -4.46
CA ASP A 25 -25.71 -5.21 -5.38
C ASP A 25 -25.10 -4.97 -6.78
N GLY A 26 -24.68 -3.74 -7.08
CA GLY A 26 -24.04 -3.36 -8.34
C GLY A 26 -22.50 -3.34 -8.33
N LEU A 27 -21.86 -3.51 -7.18
CA LEU A 27 -20.39 -3.58 -7.06
C LEU A 27 -19.95 -5.03 -7.16
N ASP A 28 -19.13 -5.32 -8.14
CA ASP A 28 -18.57 -6.64 -8.41
C ASP A 28 -17.81 -7.19 -7.18
N ARG A 29 -17.90 -8.50 -6.94
CA ARG A 29 -17.77 -9.16 -5.63
C ARG A 29 -16.40 -9.14 -4.96
N GLY A 30 -15.39 -8.47 -5.50
CA GLY A 30 -14.03 -8.39 -4.96
C GLY A 30 -13.74 -7.13 -4.11
N ASP A 31 -14.17 -5.96 -4.58
CA ASP A 31 -13.87 -4.65 -3.93
C ASP A 31 -14.83 -4.32 -2.77
N GLY A 32 -15.88 -5.12 -2.58
CA GLY A 32 -17.02 -4.77 -1.73
C GLY A 32 -16.74 -4.68 -0.24
N ALA A 33 -15.92 -5.57 0.32
CA ALA A 33 -15.78 -5.68 1.78
C ALA A 33 -15.00 -4.50 2.39
N GLN A 34 -13.95 -4.03 1.75
CA GLN A 34 -13.15 -2.90 2.25
C GLN A 34 -13.82 -1.55 1.97
N ALA A 35 -14.45 -1.38 0.81
CA ALA A 35 -15.27 -0.20 0.52
C ALA A 35 -16.44 -0.08 1.50
N HIS A 36 -17.09 -1.18 1.86
CA HIS A 36 -18.14 -1.21 2.88
C HIS A 36 -17.64 -0.82 4.28
N LEU A 37 -16.44 -1.26 4.67
CA LEU A 37 -15.83 -0.88 5.93
C LEU A 37 -15.48 0.60 5.96
N ALA A 38 -14.97 1.15 4.86
CA ALA A 38 -14.66 2.57 4.71
C ALA A 38 -15.92 3.44 4.79
N VAL A 39 -16.97 3.13 4.03
CA VAL A 39 -18.26 3.85 4.06
C VAL A 39 -18.90 3.75 5.45
N ALA A 40 -18.95 2.57 6.07
CA ALA A 40 -19.49 2.40 7.40
C ALA A 40 -18.67 3.08 8.51
N ALA A 41 -17.37 3.26 8.32
CA ALA A 41 -16.51 4.04 9.24
C ALA A 41 -16.80 5.54 9.11
N VAL A 42 -16.95 6.05 7.89
CA VAL A 42 -17.33 7.46 7.60
C VAL A 42 -18.68 7.79 8.23
N GLU A 43 -19.70 6.96 8.02
CA GLU A 43 -21.03 7.18 8.59
C GLU A 43 -21.03 7.13 10.12
N ARG A 44 -20.34 6.16 10.74
CA ARG A 44 -20.23 6.10 12.22
C ARG A 44 -19.48 7.26 12.81
N HIS A 45 -18.47 7.79 12.12
CA HIS A 45 -17.72 8.96 12.57
C HIS A 45 -18.56 10.23 12.48
N ALA A 46 -19.28 10.44 11.40
CA ALA A 46 -20.23 11.55 11.23
C ALA A 46 -21.33 11.51 12.33
N HIS A 47 -21.88 10.32 12.64
CA HIS A 47 -22.85 10.15 13.71
C HIS A 47 -22.29 10.39 15.13
N ARG A 48 -21.01 10.06 15.39
CA ARG A 48 -20.38 10.36 16.69
C ARG A 48 -20.15 11.86 16.89
N GLN A 49 -19.72 12.57 15.86
CA GLN A 49 -19.52 14.02 15.95
C GLN A 49 -20.84 14.78 16.20
N HIS A 50 -21.95 14.29 15.65
CA HIS A 50 -23.28 14.84 15.95
C HIS A 50 -23.76 14.58 17.40
N ARG A 51 -23.38 13.45 18.01
CA ARG A 51 -23.77 13.14 19.41
C ARG A 51 -22.99 13.92 20.44
N THR A 52 -21.71 14.22 20.22
CA THR A 52 -20.89 14.96 21.20
C THR A 52 -21.13 16.47 21.18
N ARG A 53 -21.77 17.02 20.13
CA ARG A 53 -22.17 18.44 20.05
C ARG A 53 -23.55 18.75 20.68
N GLY A 54 -24.33 17.73 21.05
CA GLY A 54 -25.71 17.89 21.55
C GLY A 54 -25.85 18.37 23.00
N ASP A 55 -24.78 18.47 23.79
CA ASP A 55 -24.91 18.66 25.24
C ASP A 55 -24.06 19.80 25.85
N ARG A 56 -23.82 20.90 25.13
CA ARG A 56 -23.37 22.15 25.76
C ARG A 56 -23.94 23.39 25.07
N ARG A 57 -25.01 23.95 25.68
CA ARG A 57 -25.51 25.33 25.56
C ARG A 57 -25.87 25.83 24.18
N ARG A 58 -27.19 25.84 23.91
CA ARG A 58 -27.85 26.64 22.89
C ARG A 58 -27.35 28.08 22.94
N ARG A 59 -26.43 28.48 22.06
CA ARG A 59 -26.32 29.84 21.57
C ARG A 59 -26.70 29.79 20.09
N HIS A 60 -27.75 30.50 19.76
CA HIS A 60 -28.22 30.76 18.41
C HIS A 60 -27.06 31.29 17.57
N LEU A 61 -26.67 30.53 16.54
CA LEU A 61 -25.94 31.02 15.38
C LEU A 61 -26.85 30.82 14.18
N PRO A 62 -26.98 31.81 13.27
CA PRO A 62 -27.94 31.76 12.16
C PRO A 62 -27.48 30.77 11.11
N GLY A 63 -28.36 29.85 10.70
CA GLY A 63 -28.50 29.28 9.37
C GLY A 63 -27.27 28.63 8.72
N GLY A 64 -26.65 27.67 9.39
CA GLY A 64 -25.77 26.72 8.70
C GLY A 64 -26.61 25.55 8.17
N GLN A 65 -27.08 25.62 6.93
CA GLN A 65 -27.65 24.46 6.23
C GLN A 65 -26.59 23.37 6.16
N VAL A 66 -26.82 22.24 6.82
CA VAL A 66 -26.14 20.99 6.49
C VAL A 66 -26.54 20.69 5.04
N ARG A 67 -25.65 20.94 4.09
CA ARG A 67 -25.86 20.52 2.71
C ARG A 67 -26.10 19.02 2.74
N GLN A 68 -27.32 18.59 2.35
CA GLN A 68 -27.54 17.24 1.89
C GLN A 68 -26.55 17.00 0.75
N LEU A 69 -25.85 15.88 0.80
CA LEU A 69 -24.98 15.42 -0.28
C LEU A 69 -25.83 15.35 -1.56
N ASP A 70 -25.43 16.12 -2.57
CA ASP A 70 -26.07 16.17 -3.86
C ASP A 70 -25.85 14.84 -4.61
N PRO A 71 -26.86 14.26 -5.31
CA PRO A 71 -26.66 12.97 -6.03
C PRO A 71 -25.49 12.99 -7.03
N GLY A 72 -25.11 14.14 -7.58
CA GLY A 72 -23.91 14.29 -8.42
C GLY A 72 -22.59 14.40 -7.62
N GLY A 73 -22.65 14.62 -6.30
CA GLY A 73 -21.51 14.58 -5.40
C GLY A 73 -21.13 13.16 -4.95
N ASP A 74 -22.04 12.21 -5.11
CA ASP A 74 -21.83 10.83 -4.66
C ASP A 74 -20.80 10.08 -5.54
N GLU A 75 -20.74 10.32 -6.85
CA GLU A 75 -19.75 9.67 -7.74
C GLU A 75 -18.31 10.09 -7.39
N VAL A 76 -18.04 11.38 -7.21
CA VAL A 76 -16.71 11.87 -6.84
C VAL A 76 -16.33 11.40 -5.43
N ALA A 77 -17.27 11.37 -4.50
CA ALA A 77 -17.05 10.86 -3.16
C ALA A 77 -16.76 9.34 -3.17
N GLN A 78 -17.46 8.57 -3.98
CA GLN A 78 -17.24 7.13 -4.17
C GLN A 78 -15.86 6.85 -4.78
N GLU A 79 -15.46 7.60 -5.80
CA GLU A 79 -14.15 7.45 -6.43
C GLU A 79 -12.99 7.71 -5.44
N VAL A 80 -13.12 8.75 -4.61
CA VAL A 80 -12.14 9.05 -3.56
C VAL A 80 -12.09 7.98 -2.48
N LEU A 81 -13.24 7.45 -2.05
CA LEU A 81 -13.30 6.37 -1.07
C LEU A 81 -12.73 5.07 -1.62
N LEU A 82 -13.00 4.75 -2.88
CA LEU A 82 -12.44 3.60 -3.57
C LEU A 82 -10.91 3.71 -3.67
N ALA A 83 -10.41 4.90 -4.00
CA ALA A 83 -8.97 5.17 -4.03
C ALA A 83 -8.31 4.97 -2.65
N VAL A 84 -8.97 5.33 -1.55
CA VAL A 84 -8.49 5.06 -0.19
C VAL A 84 -8.51 3.56 0.10
N ALA A 85 -9.60 2.86 -0.23
CA ALA A 85 -9.75 1.42 0.01
C ALA A 85 -8.64 0.62 -0.69
N ARG A 86 -8.36 0.91 -1.96
CA ARG A 86 -7.27 0.28 -2.74
C ARG A 86 -5.88 0.51 -2.18
N ARG A 87 -5.69 1.57 -1.38
CA ARG A 87 -4.41 1.94 -0.77
C ARG A 87 -4.23 1.42 0.66
N THR A 88 -5.28 0.86 1.24
CA THR A 88 -5.30 0.40 2.64
C THR A 88 -5.64 -1.08 2.78
N PRO A 89 -5.00 -1.98 1.99
CA PRO A 89 -5.22 -3.42 2.15
C PRO A 89 -4.85 -3.84 3.58
N GLY A 90 -5.69 -4.68 4.20
CA GLY A 90 -5.46 -5.17 5.57
C GLY A 90 -5.79 -4.18 6.70
N PHE A 91 -6.27 -2.96 6.39
CA PHE A 91 -6.70 -2.01 7.42
C PHE A 91 -7.96 -2.49 8.11
N THR A 92 -7.96 -2.36 9.44
CA THR A 92 -9.16 -2.57 10.24
C THR A 92 -10.07 -1.34 10.19
N GLY A 93 -11.34 -1.49 10.61
CA GLY A 93 -12.23 -0.34 10.76
C GLY A 93 -11.70 0.73 11.73
N ALA A 94 -10.82 0.37 12.67
CA ALA A 94 -10.16 1.31 13.56
C ALA A 94 -9.09 2.12 12.82
N ASP A 95 -8.31 1.49 11.94
CA ASP A 95 -7.29 2.16 11.14
C ASP A 95 -7.93 3.15 10.15
N LEU A 96 -9.02 2.75 9.49
CA LEU A 96 -9.80 3.63 8.61
C LEU A 96 -10.42 4.82 9.38
N ALA A 97 -10.90 4.61 10.60
CA ALA A 97 -11.38 5.69 11.44
C ALA A 97 -10.25 6.67 11.82
N ASN A 98 -9.03 6.15 12.02
CA ASN A 98 -7.85 6.97 12.26
C ASN A 98 -7.45 7.80 11.04
N VAL A 99 -7.52 7.23 9.82
CA VAL A 99 -7.32 7.98 8.57
C VAL A 99 -8.28 9.18 8.48
N LEU A 100 -9.57 8.96 8.78
CA LEU A 100 -10.55 10.04 8.76
C LEU A 100 -10.31 11.12 9.82
N ASN A 101 -9.87 10.72 11.01
CA ASN A 101 -9.46 11.64 12.06
C ASN A 101 -8.27 12.51 11.64
N GLU A 102 -7.22 11.89 11.08
CA GLU A 102 -6.06 12.61 10.57
C GLU A 102 -6.45 13.57 9.42
N ALA A 103 -7.31 13.14 8.49
CA ALA A 103 -7.80 13.98 7.41
C ALA A 103 -8.59 15.20 7.93
N ALA A 104 -9.42 14.99 8.95
CA ALA A 104 -10.16 16.10 9.59
C ALA A 104 -9.21 17.09 10.29
N LEU A 105 -8.18 16.59 10.99
CA LEU A 105 -7.16 17.43 11.62
C LEU A 105 -6.35 18.23 10.60
N LEU A 106 -5.96 17.60 9.48
CA LEU A 106 -5.28 18.27 8.37
C LEU A 106 -6.14 19.40 7.79
N THR A 107 -7.41 19.10 7.52
CA THR A 107 -8.38 20.07 7.00
C THR A 107 -8.56 21.25 7.96
N ALA A 108 -8.69 20.99 9.26
CA ALA A 108 -8.83 22.04 10.26
C ALA A 108 -7.58 22.93 10.36
N ARG A 109 -6.36 22.38 10.20
CA ARG A 109 -5.10 23.15 10.24
C ARG A 109 -5.01 24.19 9.12
N ILE A 110 -5.59 23.92 7.96
CA ILE A 110 -5.63 24.87 6.83
C ILE A 110 -6.89 25.74 6.83
N GLY A 111 -7.70 25.69 7.90
CA GLY A 111 -8.95 26.45 8.03
C GLY A 111 -10.09 25.94 7.14
N GLY A 112 -9.99 24.74 6.60
CA GLY A 112 -11.01 24.11 5.76
C GLY A 112 -12.15 23.51 6.59
N ASN A 113 -13.32 23.35 5.97
CA ASN A 113 -14.53 22.77 6.60
C ASN A 113 -14.94 21.45 5.92
N VAL A 114 -14.30 21.09 4.78
CA VAL A 114 -14.59 19.88 3.99
C VAL A 114 -13.30 19.14 3.79
N ILE A 115 -13.31 17.82 4.08
CA ILE A 115 -12.16 16.93 3.85
C ILE A 115 -12.01 16.75 2.32
N THR A 116 -10.85 17.13 1.81
CA THR A 116 -10.49 16.98 0.39
C THR A 116 -9.84 15.65 0.11
N ALA A 117 -9.79 15.25 -1.17
CA ALA A 117 -9.05 14.05 -1.60
C ALA A 117 -7.57 14.11 -1.19
N ASP A 118 -6.92 15.28 -1.32
CA ASP A 118 -5.53 15.47 -0.90
C ASP A 118 -5.34 15.32 0.62
N ALA A 119 -6.30 15.79 1.43
CA ALA A 119 -6.27 15.59 2.88
C ALA A 119 -6.42 14.13 3.28
N LEU A 120 -7.28 13.37 2.57
CA LEU A 120 -7.43 11.92 2.76
C LEU A 120 -6.17 11.16 2.32
N GLU A 121 -5.58 11.53 1.18
CA GLU A 121 -4.33 10.94 0.71
C GLU A 121 -3.19 11.15 1.73
N GLU A 122 -2.98 12.39 2.18
CA GLU A 122 -1.96 12.71 3.19
C GLU A 122 -2.23 12.02 4.53
N ALA A 123 -3.48 11.89 4.93
CA ALA A 123 -3.87 11.18 6.14
C ALA A 123 -3.59 9.68 6.03
N THR A 124 -3.89 9.07 4.88
CA THR A 124 -3.57 7.66 4.60
C THR A 124 -2.06 7.43 4.67
N ASP A 125 -1.28 8.27 4.01
CA ASP A 125 0.18 8.21 4.05
C ASP A 125 0.73 8.36 5.47
N ARG A 126 0.12 9.19 6.33
CA ARG A 126 0.52 9.34 7.74
C ARG A 126 0.22 8.13 8.59
N VAL A 127 -0.90 7.48 8.36
CA VAL A 127 -1.28 6.28 9.10
C VAL A 127 -0.37 5.12 8.70
N ILE A 128 -0.02 4.99 7.42
CA ILE A 128 0.88 3.94 6.90
C ILE A 128 2.34 4.19 7.30
N GLY A 129 2.87 5.36 6.95
CA GLY A 129 4.31 5.66 7.02
C GLY A 129 4.72 6.64 8.12
N GLY A 130 3.76 7.18 8.87
CA GLY A 130 4.00 8.22 9.88
C GLY A 130 4.03 9.64 9.31
N PRO A 131 4.18 10.66 10.18
CA PRO A 131 4.22 12.05 9.76
C PRO A 131 5.48 12.37 8.94
N ARG A 132 5.38 13.36 8.05
CA ARG A 132 6.55 13.89 7.34
C ARG A 132 7.58 14.42 8.32
N ARG A 133 8.85 14.09 8.09
CA ARG A 133 9.95 14.65 8.87
C ARG A 133 10.34 16.02 8.31
N SER A 134 9.85 17.08 8.93
CA SER A 134 10.20 18.47 8.55
C SER A 134 11.54 18.97 9.12
N SER A 135 12.12 18.26 10.08
CA SER A 135 13.33 18.69 10.81
C SER A 135 14.62 18.08 10.33
N LYS A 136 14.59 17.07 9.40
CA LYS A 136 15.80 16.46 8.87
C LYS A 136 16.30 17.31 7.69
N VAL A 137 17.46 17.93 7.85
CA VAL A 137 18.19 18.55 6.74
C VAL A 137 18.87 17.42 5.96
N ILE A 138 18.30 17.08 4.82
CA ILE A 138 18.84 16.07 3.90
C ILE A 138 19.82 16.78 2.97
N SER A 139 21.04 16.23 2.83
CA SER A 139 22.00 16.77 1.85
C SER A 139 21.52 16.54 0.43
N GLU A 140 21.96 17.38 -0.52
CA GLU A 140 21.64 17.22 -1.94
C GLU A 140 22.10 15.86 -2.49
N HIS A 141 23.24 15.34 -1.98
CA HIS A 141 23.70 14.02 -2.33
C HIS A 141 22.74 12.92 -1.82
N GLU A 142 22.32 12.98 -0.55
CA GLU A 142 21.37 12.01 0.03
C GLU A 142 20.01 12.08 -0.69
N LYS A 143 19.54 13.30 -1.03
CA LYS A 143 18.32 13.51 -1.82
C LYS A 143 18.42 12.85 -3.19
N LYS A 144 19.58 12.98 -3.86
CA LYS A 144 19.83 12.34 -5.14
C LYS A 144 19.87 10.82 -5.04
N VAL A 145 20.56 10.28 -4.02
CA VAL A 145 20.60 8.82 -3.77
C VAL A 145 19.18 8.30 -3.56
N THR A 146 18.38 8.97 -2.72
CA THR A 146 16.97 8.58 -2.49
C THR A 146 16.15 8.62 -3.78
N ALA A 147 16.33 9.64 -4.64
CA ALA A 147 15.59 9.74 -5.90
C ALA A 147 15.89 8.58 -6.85
N TYR A 148 17.13 8.16 -6.95
CA TYR A 148 17.50 6.99 -7.76
C TYR A 148 17.04 5.68 -7.11
N HIS A 149 17.11 5.57 -5.81
CA HIS A 149 16.63 4.40 -5.06
C HIS A 149 15.12 4.17 -5.28
N GLU A 150 14.29 5.18 -5.03
CA GLU A 150 12.85 5.09 -5.25
C GLU A 150 12.51 4.97 -6.75
N GLY A 151 13.34 5.59 -7.60
CA GLY A 151 13.28 5.42 -9.05
C GLY A 151 13.54 3.98 -9.49
N GLY A 152 14.48 3.31 -8.82
CA GLY A 152 14.81 1.90 -9.06
C GLY A 152 13.63 0.97 -8.78
N HIS A 153 12.99 1.10 -7.63
CA HIS A 153 11.76 0.38 -7.32
C HIS A 153 10.68 0.64 -8.37
N THR A 154 10.42 1.91 -8.65
CA THR A 154 9.33 2.33 -9.56
C THR A 154 9.52 1.80 -10.97
N LEU A 155 10.73 1.90 -11.53
CA LEU A 155 11.03 1.43 -12.87
C LEU A 155 11.01 -0.11 -12.96
N SER A 156 11.51 -0.81 -11.93
CA SER A 156 11.45 -2.27 -11.86
C SER A 156 10.01 -2.77 -11.88
N ALA A 157 9.11 -2.15 -11.09
CA ALA A 157 7.70 -2.49 -11.12
C ALA A 157 7.03 -2.14 -12.46
N TRP A 158 7.44 -1.05 -13.09
CA TRP A 158 6.84 -0.65 -14.38
C TRP A 158 7.22 -1.56 -15.54
N ALA A 159 8.42 -2.11 -15.49
CA ALA A 159 8.96 -2.97 -16.53
C ALA A 159 8.50 -4.44 -16.43
N LEU A 160 7.81 -4.84 -15.37
CA LEU A 160 7.31 -6.21 -15.16
C LEU A 160 5.79 -6.26 -15.32
N LYS A 161 5.27 -7.42 -15.82
CA LYS A 161 3.84 -7.66 -16.00
C LYS A 161 3.15 -8.09 -14.71
N ASP A 162 3.85 -8.88 -13.90
CA ASP A 162 3.29 -9.64 -12.78
C ASP A 162 3.49 -8.93 -11.44
N ILE A 163 3.37 -7.60 -11.46
CA ILE A 163 3.44 -6.76 -10.25
C ILE A 163 2.47 -5.60 -10.35
N GLU A 164 1.96 -5.17 -9.22
CA GLU A 164 1.06 -4.03 -9.12
C GLU A 164 1.77 -2.75 -9.55
N ARG A 165 1.06 -1.92 -10.31
CA ARG A 165 1.59 -0.66 -10.79
C ARG A 165 1.78 0.35 -9.67
N VAL A 166 2.93 1.04 -9.70
CA VAL A 166 3.19 2.15 -8.80
C VAL A 166 2.23 3.30 -9.15
N TYR A 167 1.48 3.77 -8.17
CA TYR A 167 0.58 4.91 -8.33
C TYR A 167 1.19 6.22 -7.81
N LYS A 168 2.19 6.12 -6.94
CA LYS A 168 2.86 7.26 -6.33
C LYS A 168 4.28 6.89 -5.93
N VAL A 169 5.22 7.78 -6.17
CA VAL A 169 6.58 7.71 -5.69
C VAL A 169 6.98 9.05 -5.07
N THR A 170 7.68 9.03 -3.94
CA THR A 170 8.08 10.24 -3.22
C THR A 170 9.45 10.06 -2.55
N ILE A 171 10.23 11.12 -2.55
CA ILE A 171 11.50 11.21 -1.83
C ILE A 171 11.36 11.96 -0.48
N LEU A 172 10.11 12.30 -0.10
CA LEU A 172 9.85 12.93 1.19
C LEU A 172 9.93 11.90 2.30
N ALA A 173 10.84 12.12 3.24
CA ALA A 173 11.04 11.23 4.38
C ALA A 173 9.81 11.20 5.29
N ARG A 174 9.35 9.96 5.61
CA ARG A 174 8.28 9.70 6.58
C ARG A 174 8.73 8.68 7.61
N GLY A 175 8.34 8.88 8.85
CA GLY A 175 8.66 7.93 9.92
C GLY A 175 10.15 7.54 9.93
N ARG A 176 10.47 6.30 9.57
CA ARG A 176 11.84 5.76 9.52
C ARG A 176 12.43 5.65 8.11
N THR A 177 11.65 5.90 7.06
CA THR A 177 12.06 5.77 5.65
C THR A 177 12.52 7.09 5.05
N GLY A 178 13.44 7.03 4.09
CA GLY A 178 13.95 8.20 3.35
C GLY A 178 13.00 8.65 2.24
N GLY A 179 12.32 7.73 1.61
CA GLY A 179 11.30 7.90 0.58
C GLY A 179 10.46 6.64 0.50
N HIS A 180 9.58 6.51 -0.47
CA HIS A 180 8.89 5.26 -0.80
C HIS A 180 8.16 5.31 -2.14
N ALA A 181 8.15 4.17 -2.81
CA ALA A 181 7.32 3.87 -3.96
C ALA A 181 6.10 3.06 -3.49
N MET A 182 4.91 3.55 -3.80
CA MET A 182 3.65 2.92 -3.37
C MET A 182 2.98 2.23 -4.56
N THR A 183 2.74 0.93 -4.41
CA THR A 183 1.92 0.14 -5.34
C THR A 183 0.46 0.13 -4.87
N SER A 184 -0.48 0.06 -5.80
CA SER A 184 -1.91 -0.07 -5.52
C SER A 184 -2.38 -1.43 -6.02
N GLN A 185 -2.97 -2.22 -5.15
CA GLN A 185 -3.69 -3.42 -5.58
C GLN A 185 -4.96 -2.98 -6.33
N GLU A 186 -5.10 -3.44 -7.56
CA GLU A 186 -6.33 -3.21 -8.34
C GLU A 186 -7.44 -4.18 -7.91
N ASP A 187 -7.07 -5.39 -7.45
CA ASP A 187 -7.97 -6.43 -6.97
C ASP A 187 -7.57 -6.94 -5.59
N ASP A 188 -8.51 -7.44 -4.82
CA ASP A 188 -8.30 -8.09 -3.52
C ASP A 188 -7.76 -9.53 -3.76
N LYS A 189 -6.47 -9.61 -4.12
CA LYS A 189 -5.80 -10.86 -4.47
C LYS A 189 -5.53 -11.70 -3.23
N GLY A 190 -6.25 -12.82 -3.10
CA GLY A 190 -6.03 -13.79 -2.01
C GLY A 190 -4.94 -14.83 -2.31
N MET A 191 -4.47 -14.93 -3.57
CA MET A 191 -3.47 -15.92 -3.99
C MET A 191 -2.43 -15.28 -4.91
N TYR A 192 -1.17 -15.68 -4.73
CA TYR A 192 -0.04 -15.23 -5.53
C TYR A 192 0.65 -16.41 -6.20
N THR A 193 1.02 -16.25 -7.46
CA THR A 193 1.84 -17.22 -8.17
C THR A 193 3.32 -17.07 -7.76
N ARG A 194 4.13 -18.07 -8.12
CA ARG A 194 5.59 -18.03 -7.93
C ARG A 194 6.20 -16.80 -8.62
N ASP A 195 5.77 -16.52 -9.84
CA ASP A 195 6.33 -15.46 -10.69
C ASP A 195 5.93 -14.06 -10.17
N GLU A 196 4.73 -13.92 -9.63
CA GLU A 196 4.30 -12.70 -8.95
C GLU A 196 5.11 -12.41 -7.69
N LEU A 197 5.38 -13.43 -6.87
CA LEU A 197 6.24 -13.24 -5.69
C LEU A 197 7.68 -12.97 -6.09
N PHE A 198 8.18 -13.59 -7.16
CA PHE A 198 9.50 -13.28 -7.67
C PHE A 198 9.60 -11.85 -8.23
N SER A 199 8.58 -11.39 -8.95
CA SER A 199 8.50 -9.98 -9.39
C SER A 199 8.52 -8.99 -8.21
N ARG A 200 7.95 -9.36 -7.06
CA ARG A 200 8.06 -8.57 -5.82
C ARG A 200 9.47 -8.57 -5.24
N LEU A 201 10.23 -9.67 -5.38
CA LEU A 201 11.65 -9.67 -5.03
C LEU A 201 12.44 -8.73 -5.93
N VAL A 202 12.18 -8.74 -7.24
CA VAL A 202 12.83 -7.83 -8.21
C VAL A 202 12.51 -6.38 -7.87
N PHE A 203 11.26 -6.06 -7.57
CA PHE A 203 10.85 -4.74 -7.10
C PHE A 203 11.65 -4.31 -5.85
N ALA A 204 11.72 -5.18 -4.83
CA ALA A 204 12.42 -4.87 -3.59
C ALA A 204 13.93 -4.65 -3.81
N MET A 205 14.55 -5.37 -4.76
CA MET A 205 15.97 -5.18 -5.10
C MET A 205 16.23 -3.94 -5.97
N GLY A 206 15.19 -3.34 -6.57
CA GLY A 206 15.31 -2.23 -7.51
C GLY A 206 16.03 -1.01 -6.95
N GLY A 207 15.74 -0.62 -5.70
CA GLY A 207 16.39 0.51 -5.05
C GLY A 207 17.90 0.32 -4.90
N ARG A 208 18.31 -0.83 -4.37
CA ARG A 208 19.72 -1.19 -4.23
C ARG A 208 20.44 -1.28 -5.57
N ALA A 209 19.82 -1.93 -6.55
CA ALA A 209 20.39 -2.06 -7.90
C ALA A 209 20.58 -0.68 -8.58
N ALA A 210 19.67 0.27 -8.35
CA ALA A 210 19.81 1.64 -8.84
C ALA A 210 20.99 2.38 -8.20
N GLU A 211 21.19 2.23 -6.88
CA GLU A 211 22.34 2.81 -6.19
C GLU A 211 23.66 2.25 -6.74
N GLU A 212 23.77 0.94 -6.90
CA GLU A 212 24.95 0.29 -7.48
C GLU A 212 25.23 0.75 -8.92
N LEU A 213 24.19 0.81 -9.75
CA LEU A 213 24.32 1.22 -11.14
C LEU A 213 24.77 2.68 -11.32
N VAL A 214 24.32 3.57 -10.43
CA VAL A 214 24.49 5.02 -10.58
C VAL A 214 25.69 5.53 -9.78
N PHE A 215 25.89 5.03 -8.57
CA PHE A 215 26.91 5.51 -7.63
C PHE A 215 28.05 4.53 -7.43
N GLY A 216 27.95 3.31 -7.94
CA GLY A 216 28.97 2.27 -7.83
C GLY A 216 29.01 1.56 -6.46
N ALA A 217 28.26 2.05 -5.49
CA ALA A 217 28.18 1.43 -4.16
C ALA A 217 26.79 1.62 -3.54
N PRO A 218 26.20 0.57 -2.95
CA PRO A 218 24.94 0.67 -2.26
C PRO A 218 25.07 1.35 -0.90
N THR A 219 23.97 1.92 -0.42
CA THR A 219 23.89 2.51 0.92
C THR A 219 23.14 1.59 1.90
N THR A 220 23.09 1.98 3.17
CA THR A 220 22.27 1.30 4.18
C THR A 220 20.76 1.54 4.00
N GLY A 221 20.36 2.39 3.05
CA GLY A 221 18.96 2.71 2.76
C GLY A 221 18.12 1.50 2.38
N ALA A 222 18.73 0.54 1.67
CA ALA A 222 18.06 -0.70 1.24
C ALA A 222 17.82 -1.74 2.35
N SER A 223 18.10 -1.42 3.61
CA SER A 223 18.00 -2.40 4.71
C SER A 223 16.60 -2.99 4.88
N SER A 224 15.57 -2.15 4.82
CA SER A 224 14.16 -2.58 4.91
C SER A 224 13.72 -3.41 3.71
N ASP A 225 14.22 -3.09 2.52
CA ASP A 225 13.89 -3.80 1.28
C ASP A 225 14.50 -5.19 1.29
N ILE A 226 15.75 -5.32 1.74
CA ILE A 226 16.41 -6.61 1.92
C ILE A 226 15.67 -7.45 2.97
N GLU A 227 15.24 -6.85 4.08
CA GLU A 227 14.45 -7.55 5.11
C GLU A 227 13.14 -8.09 4.53
N ASN A 228 12.40 -7.27 3.81
CA ASN A 228 11.13 -7.65 3.19
C ASN A 228 11.34 -8.72 2.11
N ALA A 229 12.32 -8.54 1.24
CA ALA A 229 12.65 -9.54 0.23
C ALA A 229 13.05 -10.89 0.85
N THR A 230 13.85 -10.87 1.93
CA THR A 230 14.21 -12.09 2.67
C THR A 230 13.00 -12.80 3.24
N LYS A 231 12.02 -12.07 3.79
CA LYS A 231 10.76 -12.65 4.29
C LYS A 231 9.97 -13.31 3.16
N ILE A 232 9.80 -12.63 2.02
CA ILE A 232 9.10 -13.19 0.85
C ILE A 232 9.81 -14.44 0.35
N ALA A 233 11.12 -14.39 0.11
CA ALA A 233 11.91 -15.52 -0.35
C ALA A 233 11.80 -16.73 0.61
N ARG A 234 11.86 -16.48 1.92
CA ARG A 234 11.67 -17.51 2.94
C ARG A 234 10.30 -18.15 2.83
N SER A 235 9.22 -17.38 2.73
CA SER A 235 7.87 -17.94 2.59
C SER A 235 7.70 -18.72 1.29
N MET A 236 8.29 -18.27 0.17
CA MET A 236 8.31 -19.00 -1.09
C MET A 236 8.90 -20.41 -0.93
N LEU A 237 9.98 -20.53 -0.17
CA LEU A 237 10.71 -21.78 0.04
C LEU A 237 10.08 -22.67 1.11
N THR A 238 9.66 -22.09 2.24
CA THR A 238 9.29 -22.86 3.42
C THR A 238 7.80 -23.05 3.61
N GLU A 239 6.97 -22.19 3.04
CA GLU A 239 5.52 -22.22 3.23
C GLU A 239 4.77 -22.66 1.96
N TYR A 240 5.24 -22.21 0.78
CA TYR A 240 4.50 -22.42 -0.47
C TYR A 240 5.07 -23.55 -1.35
N GLY A 241 6.24 -24.08 -1.00
CA GLY A 241 6.86 -25.20 -1.72
C GLY A 241 7.21 -24.86 -3.17
N PHE A 242 7.68 -23.64 -3.44
CA PHE A 242 7.99 -23.16 -4.78
C PHE A 242 9.39 -23.51 -5.27
N SER A 243 10.23 -24.14 -4.45
CA SER A 243 11.54 -24.62 -4.88
C SER A 243 11.50 -26.08 -5.33
N PRO A 244 11.98 -26.40 -6.52
CA PRO A 244 12.12 -27.78 -6.97
C PRO A 244 13.02 -28.63 -6.08
N GLU A 245 14.10 -28.04 -5.59
CA GLU A 245 15.09 -28.75 -4.75
C GLU A 245 14.56 -29.07 -3.35
N LEU A 246 13.69 -28.24 -2.81
CA LEU A 246 13.07 -28.46 -1.51
C LEU A 246 11.76 -29.23 -1.59
N GLY A 247 11.17 -29.33 -2.81
CA GLY A 247 9.91 -30.01 -3.08
C GLY A 247 8.69 -29.29 -2.48
N THR A 248 7.52 -29.90 -2.65
CA THR A 248 6.24 -29.38 -2.15
C THR A 248 6.04 -29.74 -0.68
N VAL A 249 6.96 -29.30 0.18
CA VAL A 249 6.96 -29.57 1.60
C VAL A 249 6.91 -28.24 2.36
N LYS A 250 6.10 -28.18 3.40
CA LYS A 250 6.06 -27.03 4.32
C LYS A 250 7.12 -27.25 5.41
N TYR A 251 8.09 -26.37 5.46
CA TYR A 251 9.15 -26.34 6.47
C TYR A 251 8.86 -25.21 7.47
N GLY A 252 8.74 -25.53 8.74
CA GLY A 252 8.55 -24.51 9.78
C GLY A 252 7.38 -24.83 10.72
N LYS A 253 7.30 -24.10 11.82
CA LYS A 253 6.30 -24.34 12.85
C LYS A 253 4.90 -24.07 12.35
N GLU A 254 3.96 -24.96 12.65
CA GLU A 254 2.55 -24.61 12.67
C GLU A 254 2.33 -23.49 13.70
N GLN A 255 1.93 -22.30 13.21
CA GLN A 255 1.39 -21.24 14.06
C GLN A 255 -0.03 -21.67 14.48
N GLY A 256 -0.15 -22.52 15.48
CA GLY A 256 -1.48 -23.02 15.81
C GLY A 256 -1.72 -23.47 17.25
N ASP A 257 -0.67 -23.67 18.04
CA ASP A 257 -0.87 -24.08 19.43
C ASP A 257 -0.46 -22.98 20.42
N PRO A 258 -1.43 -22.25 21.00
CA PRO A 258 -1.15 -21.26 22.05
C PRO A 258 -0.44 -21.86 23.28
N PHE A 259 -0.51 -23.17 23.46
CA PHE A 259 0.13 -23.89 24.59
C PHE A 259 1.58 -24.29 24.29
N SER A 260 2.05 -24.30 23.04
CA SER A 260 3.44 -24.61 22.72
C SER A 260 4.43 -23.47 23.08
N GLN A 261 3.93 -22.30 23.42
CA GLN A 261 4.75 -21.15 23.87
C GLN A 261 5.27 -21.29 25.32
N MET A 262 4.80 -22.25 26.10
CA MET A 262 5.25 -22.45 27.49
C MET A 262 6.47 -23.38 27.66
N GLY A 263 6.92 -24.00 26.57
CA GLY A 263 8.16 -24.80 26.53
C GLY A 263 9.25 -24.08 25.76
N GLY A 264 10.22 -23.49 26.44
CA GLY A 264 11.30 -22.71 25.85
C GLY A 264 12.06 -23.47 24.75
N GLY A 265 12.33 -22.80 23.62
CA GLY A 265 13.14 -23.29 22.52
C GLY A 265 12.34 -24.04 21.46
N GLY A 266 11.74 -23.29 20.52
CA GLY A 266 11.14 -23.92 19.36
C GLY A 266 12.17 -24.66 18.54
N SER A 267 12.15 -26.00 18.54
CA SER A 267 12.97 -26.81 17.65
C SER A 267 12.64 -26.48 16.20
N ILE A 268 13.66 -26.29 15.38
CA ILE A 268 13.57 -26.28 13.94
C ILE A 268 13.11 -27.69 13.53
N GLU A 269 11.99 -27.83 12.83
CA GLU A 269 11.40 -29.14 12.46
C GLU A 269 12.06 -29.78 11.24
N TYR A 270 13.24 -29.33 10.84
CA TYR A 270 13.98 -29.89 9.70
C TYR A 270 15.47 -30.03 10.04
N SER A 271 16.15 -30.92 9.31
CA SER A 271 17.57 -31.23 9.52
C SER A 271 18.47 -30.07 9.13
N ASP A 272 19.73 -30.08 9.63
CA ASP A 272 20.75 -29.09 9.25
C ASP A 272 21.05 -29.09 7.75
N GLU A 273 20.89 -30.25 7.07
CA GLU A 273 21.03 -30.36 5.62
C GLU A 273 19.93 -29.56 4.91
N VAL A 274 18.68 -29.69 5.35
CA VAL A 274 17.54 -28.91 4.81
C VAL A 274 17.72 -27.43 5.12
N ALA A 275 18.18 -27.07 6.32
CA ALA A 275 18.50 -25.69 6.68
C ALA A 275 19.51 -25.06 5.71
N SER A 276 20.59 -25.79 5.43
CA SER A 276 21.63 -25.36 4.48
C SER A 276 21.08 -25.14 3.08
N LYS A 277 20.21 -26.04 2.60
CA LYS A 277 19.54 -25.90 1.29
C LYS A 277 18.60 -24.69 1.25
N ILE A 278 17.84 -24.45 2.33
CA ILE A 278 16.98 -23.26 2.42
C ILE A 278 17.81 -21.97 2.31
N ASP A 279 18.95 -21.91 3.00
CA ASP A 279 19.83 -20.74 2.96
C ASP A 279 20.47 -20.55 1.57
N GLU A 280 20.84 -21.63 0.89
CA GLU A 280 21.35 -21.60 -0.47
C GLU A 280 20.31 -21.12 -1.47
N GLN A 281 19.13 -21.72 -1.45
CA GLN A 281 18.01 -21.35 -2.33
C GLN A 281 17.52 -19.91 -2.07
N MET A 282 17.50 -19.47 -0.82
CA MET A 282 17.14 -18.10 -0.48
C MET A 282 18.13 -17.08 -1.05
N ARG A 283 19.43 -17.36 -0.94
CA ARG A 283 20.47 -16.55 -1.55
C ARG A 283 20.32 -16.52 -3.06
N TYR A 284 20.12 -17.66 -3.68
CA TYR A 284 19.89 -17.79 -5.12
C TYR A 284 18.71 -16.92 -5.60
N LEU A 285 17.55 -17.00 -4.95
CA LEU A 285 16.39 -16.19 -5.31
C LEU A 285 16.66 -14.69 -5.22
N LEU A 286 17.33 -14.24 -4.16
CA LEU A 286 17.64 -12.83 -3.95
C LEU A 286 18.70 -12.31 -4.94
N GLU A 287 19.71 -13.12 -5.28
CA GLU A 287 20.72 -12.78 -6.29
C GLU A 287 20.08 -12.70 -7.68
N ARG A 288 19.23 -13.66 -8.06
CA ARG A 288 18.49 -13.63 -9.33
C ARG A 288 17.59 -12.41 -9.45
N ALA A 289 16.87 -12.09 -8.37
CA ALA A 289 16.01 -10.90 -8.34
C ALA A 289 16.82 -9.60 -8.47
N HIS A 290 17.96 -9.52 -7.82
CA HIS A 290 18.87 -8.38 -7.94
C HIS A 290 19.46 -8.25 -9.35
N GLU A 291 19.91 -9.36 -9.96
CA GLU A 291 20.41 -9.38 -11.34
C GLU A 291 19.35 -8.86 -12.32
N GLN A 292 18.11 -9.33 -12.19
CA GLN A 292 17.03 -8.87 -13.06
C GLN A 292 16.71 -7.40 -12.85
N ALA A 293 16.66 -6.93 -11.60
CA ALA A 293 16.46 -5.52 -11.30
C ALA A 293 17.57 -4.66 -11.93
N TYR A 294 18.82 -5.08 -11.77
CA TYR A 294 19.97 -4.38 -12.35
C TYR A 294 19.90 -4.35 -13.89
N ASP A 295 19.53 -5.45 -14.54
CA ASP A 295 19.38 -5.52 -16.00
C ASP A 295 18.22 -4.65 -16.50
N ILE A 296 17.10 -4.63 -15.79
CA ILE A 296 15.97 -3.72 -16.10
C ILE A 296 16.47 -2.27 -16.09
N LEU A 297 17.14 -1.87 -15.01
CA LEU A 297 17.58 -0.49 -14.81
C LEU A 297 18.67 -0.09 -15.81
N ARG A 298 19.62 -0.98 -16.07
CA ARG A 298 20.69 -0.76 -17.06
C ARG A 298 20.13 -0.55 -18.47
N ASN A 299 19.19 -1.38 -18.89
CA ASN A 299 18.59 -1.33 -20.21
C ASN A 299 17.63 -0.13 -20.38
N ASN A 300 17.12 0.39 -19.28
CA ASN A 300 16.18 1.51 -19.23
C ASN A 300 16.78 2.75 -18.55
N ARG A 301 18.09 2.90 -18.54
CA ARG A 301 18.82 3.96 -17.84
C ARG A 301 18.29 5.36 -18.12
N TYR A 302 17.92 5.65 -19.36
CA TYR A 302 17.34 6.92 -19.75
C TYR A 302 16.05 7.26 -18.95
N TYR A 303 15.18 6.29 -18.77
CA TYR A 303 13.94 6.47 -18.00
C TYR A 303 14.21 6.63 -16.50
N LEU A 304 15.21 5.91 -15.98
CA LEU A 304 15.65 6.06 -14.59
C LEU A 304 16.16 7.47 -14.31
N ASP A 305 17.01 8.01 -15.19
CA ASP A 305 17.54 9.35 -15.05
C ASP A 305 16.43 10.40 -15.12
N LYS A 306 15.50 10.30 -16.09
CA LYS A 306 14.33 11.18 -16.19
C LYS A 306 13.44 11.16 -14.95
N LEU A 307 13.20 9.96 -14.40
CA LEU A 307 12.41 9.81 -13.19
C LEU A 307 13.09 10.47 -11.99
N ALA A 308 14.39 10.23 -11.81
CA ALA A 308 15.16 10.82 -10.73
C ALA A 308 15.20 12.36 -10.81
N GLU A 309 15.39 12.93 -12.01
CA GLU A 309 15.32 14.39 -12.24
C GLU A 309 13.95 14.95 -11.85
N ALA A 310 12.87 14.31 -12.31
CA ALA A 310 11.51 14.72 -11.98
C ALA A 310 11.22 14.62 -10.46
N LEU A 311 11.75 13.58 -9.77
CA LEU A 311 11.65 13.45 -8.33
C LEU A 311 12.43 14.53 -7.57
N LEU A 312 13.61 14.92 -8.08
CA LEU A 312 14.39 16.01 -7.49
C LEU A 312 13.69 17.36 -7.60
N GLU A 313 12.95 17.57 -8.70
CA GLU A 313 12.19 18.79 -8.93
C GLU A 313 10.88 18.85 -8.14
N LYS A 314 10.05 17.78 -8.24
CA LYS A 314 8.68 17.77 -7.69
C LYS A 314 8.53 17.07 -6.33
N GLU A 315 9.57 16.35 -5.88
CA GLU A 315 9.62 15.55 -4.65
C GLU A 315 8.59 14.41 -4.56
N THR A 316 7.50 14.49 -5.32
CA THR A 316 6.45 13.48 -5.39
C THR A 316 5.88 13.42 -6.79
N LEU A 317 5.81 12.22 -7.37
CA LEU A 317 5.18 11.95 -8.66
C LEU A 317 4.01 11.00 -8.48
N ARG A 318 2.94 11.24 -9.25
CA ARG A 318 1.73 10.42 -9.26
C ARG A 318 1.62 9.67 -10.58
N ARG A 319 0.72 8.71 -10.68
CA ARG A 319 0.50 7.85 -11.85
C ARG A 319 0.50 8.61 -13.19
N PRO A 320 -0.19 9.76 -13.38
CA PRO A 320 -0.14 10.49 -14.66
C PRO A 320 1.25 11.04 -15.03
N ASP A 321 2.09 11.36 -14.02
CA ASP A 321 3.47 11.75 -14.26
C ASP A 321 4.32 10.54 -14.68
N LEU A 322 4.12 9.39 -14.02
CA LEU A 322 4.82 8.14 -14.31
C LEU A 322 4.47 7.62 -15.70
N GLU A 323 3.19 7.64 -16.08
CA GLU A 323 2.73 7.25 -17.43
C GLU A 323 3.39 8.07 -18.53
N ARG A 324 3.60 9.37 -18.31
CA ARG A 324 4.32 10.25 -19.26
C ARG A 324 5.82 9.99 -19.30
N ILE A 325 6.42 9.66 -18.15
CA ILE A 325 7.86 9.38 -18.07
C ILE A 325 8.17 8.05 -18.74
N PHE A 326 7.36 7.04 -18.49
CA PHE A 326 7.56 5.67 -18.95
C PHE A 326 6.86 5.32 -20.25
N ASP A 327 6.37 6.34 -20.99
CA ASP A 327 5.81 6.14 -22.32
C ASP A 327 6.85 5.45 -23.23
N GLY A 328 6.45 4.31 -23.81
CA GLY A 328 7.30 3.46 -24.61
C GLY A 328 8.00 2.30 -23.86
N ILE A 329 7.80 2.13 -22.54
CA ILE A 329 8.23 0.92 -21.86
C ILE A 329 7.16 -0.15 -21.99
N GLU A 330 7.50 -1.25 -22.65
CA GLU A 330 6.65 -2.44 -22.70
C GLU A 330 6.97 -3.37 -21.53
N PRO A 331 5.99 -3.70 -20.65
CA PRO A 331 6.18 -4.64 -19.56
C PRO A 331 6.49 -6.05 -20.10
N ARG A 332 7.43 -6.72 -19.48
CA ARG A 332 7.85 -8.09 -19.82
C ARG A 332 7.69 -9.02 -18.63
N GLU A 333 7.72 -10.29 -18.91
CA GLU A 333 7.75 -11.33 -17.88
C GLU A 333 9.05 -11.28 -17.08
N ALA A 334 8.96 -11.73 -15.83
CA ALA A 334 10.15 -11.95 -15.01
C ALA A 334 11.05 -13.04 -15.63
N PHE A 335 12.31 -13.09 -15.21
CA PHE A 335 13.17 -14.21 -15.54
C PHE A 335 12.54 -15.51 -15.03
N ASP A 336 12.80 -16.58 -15.72
CA ASP A 336 12.50 -17.91 -15.17
C ASP A 336 13.23 -18.06 -13.81
N VAL A 337 12.42 -18.32 -12.77
CA VAL A 337 12.89 -18.36 -11.38
C VAL A 337 13.87 -19.51 -11.18
N PHE A 338 13.58 -20.66 -11.77
CA PHE A 338 14.41 -21.87 -11.70
C PHE A 338 14.65 -22.39 -13.12
N PRO A 339 15.63 -21.86 -13.87
CA PRO A 339 15.88 -22.25 -15.24
C PRO A 339 16.27 -23.74 -15.33
N GLY A 340 15.65 -24.48 -16.27
CA GLY A 340 15.93 -25.87 -16.54
C GLY A 340 14.88 -26.88 -16.04
N GLU A 341 13.71 -26.40 -15.67
CA GLU A 341 12.53 -27.23 -15.36
C GLU A 341 11.57 -27.37 -16.57
N ASP A 342 12.07 -27.77 -17.73
CA ASP A 342 11.24 -28.15 -18.89
C ASP A 342 10.87 -29.62 -18.86
#